data_78367a2affacc05dad708fe802b1337d
#
_entry.id   78367a2affacc05dad708fe802b1337d
#
_cell.length_a   1.000
_cell.length_b   1.000
_cell.length_c   1.000
_cell.angle_alpha   90.00
_cell.angle_beta   90.00
_cell.angle_gamma   90.00
#
_symmetry.space_group_name_H-M   'P 1'
#
loop_
_entity.id
_entity.type
_entity.pdbx_description
1 polymer ?
#
loop_
_entity_poly.entity_id
_entity_poly.type
_entity_poly.pdbx_seq_one_letter_code
_entity_poly.pdbx_strand_id
1 'polypeptide(L)'
;MIKYKAFFLIIFFTLSCSEKKSDNNYSGMVLIKGDTFLMGSNDSEGHPDESPVHEVKINSFWIDITEVTNLQFKEFVDATGYVTTAEMKPDWNELKKDLPPNTPKPDESLLVPASLVFKKNENITNLNNHTQWWNWVKGANWRHPGGEGTSINGKDNHPVIHVSWFDAMAYAEWKGRRLPTEAEWEFASRGGLKNNKYSWGNDPNLSKYANTWDGTFPKNNIKIDGFESTSPVKSYPPNNYGLYDMSGNVWEWCSDLYNFNYYSTLSNTIADNPKGPEISFDPNEPYSEKRVVRGGSYLCSKSYCTGYRNSMRMKSTPDTGSMHTGFRTVKDIDF
;
A
#
# COMPACT_ATOMS: atom_id res chain seq x y z
N MET A 1 5.11 85.26 -29.78
CA MET A 1 5.63 84.42 -28.64
C MET A 1 4.73 83.18 -28.51
N ILE A 2 5.20 82.05 -29.02
CA ILE A 2 4.46 80.77 -29.02
C ILE A 2 5.02 79.99 -27.85
N LYS A 3 4.18 79.68 -26.84
CA LYS A 3 4.56 78.83 -25.69
C LYS A 3 4.30 77.34 -26.03
N TYR A 4 5.35 76.58 -26.15
CA TYR A 4 5.26 75.08 -26.24
C TYR A 4 5.02 74.55 -24.82
N LYS A 5 3.90 73.81 -24.64
CA LYS A 5 3.68 72.93 -23.47
C LYS A 5 4.24 71.54 -23.77
N ALA A 6 5.27 71.20 -23.04
CA ALA A 6 5.79 69.84 -23.09
C ALA A 6 4.84 68.92 -22.29
N PHE A 7 4.33 67.88 -22.93
CA PHE A 7 3.53 66.79 -22.34
C PHE A 7 4.48 65.66 -21.93
N PHE A 8 4.67 65.49 -20.62
CA PHE A 8 5.43 64.33 -20.10
C PHE A 8 4.50 63.14 -20.03
N LEU A 9 4.77 62.12 -20.89
CA LEU A 9 4.08 60.84 -20.87
C LEU A 9 4.78 59.92 -19.84
N ILE A 10 4.15 59.73 -18.69
CA ILE A 10 4.63 58.77 -17.68
C ILE A 10 4.14 57.38 -18.09
N ILE A 11 5.07 56.55 -18.57
CA ILE A 11 4.80 55.12 -18.87
C ILE A 11 4.93 54.34 -17.56
N PHE A 12 3.79 53.91 -17.02
CA PHE A 12 3.76 52.96 -15.91
C PHE A 12 4.12 51.54 -16.46
N PHE A 13 5.32 51.06 -16.16
CA PHE A 13 5.66 49.67 -16.30
C PHE A 13 4.98 48.88 -15.16
N THR A 14 3.88 48.21 -15.45
CA THR A 14 3.34 47.19 -14.54
C THR A 14 4.24 45.94 -14.62
N LEU A 15 5.10 45.76 -13.63
CA LEU A 15 5.71 44.43 -13.41
C LEU A 15 4.60 43.49 -13.04
N SER A 16 4.16 42.68 -14.01
CA SER A 16 3.36 41.50 -13.77
C SER A 16 4.28 40.46 -13.10
N CYS A 17 4.22 40.37 -11.77
CA CYS A 17 4.74 39.23 -11.06
C CYS A 17 3.87 38.03 -11.46
N SER A 18 4.36 37.19 -12.39
CA SER A 18 3.77 35.87 -12.57
C SER A 18 4.10 35.08 -11.31
N GLU A 19 3.12 34.93 -10.44
CA GLU A 19 3.18 33.89 -9.41
C GLU A 19 3.45 32.56 -10.15
N LYS A 20 4.66 32.01 -9.97
CA LYS A 20 4.92 30.62 -10.28
C LYS A 20 3.85 29.83 -9.51
N LYS A 21 2.86 29.25 -10.21
CA LYS A 21 2.04 28.17 -9.65
C LYS A 21 3.04 27.18 -9.07
N SER A 22 3.07 27.09 -7.74
CA SER A 22 3.82 26.04 -7.08
C SER A 22 3.31 24.72 -7.68
N ASP A 23 4.23 23.95 -8.24
CA ASP A 23 3.92 22.66 -8.83
C ASP A 23 3.20 21.82 -7.76
N ASN A 24 1.90 21.63 -7.93
CA ASN A 24 1.03 20.86 -7.04
C ASN A 24 1.40 19.35 -7.02
N ASN A 25 2.50 18.99 -7.70
CA ASN A 25 2.92 17.64 -7.99
C ASN A 25 3.43 16.87 -6.74
N TYR A 26 3.79 17.58 -5.65
CA TYR A 26 4.28 17.02 -4.39
C TYR A 26 3.32 17.23 -3.21
N SER A 27 2.11 17.71 -3.49
CA SER A 27 1.10 17.91 -2.43
C SER A 27 0.77 16.58 -1.76
N GLY A 28 0.80 16.56 -0.42
CA GLY A 28 0.55 15.34 0.36
C GLY A 28 1.73 14.36 0.43
N MET A 29 2.92 14.76 -0.04
CA MET A 29 4.14 13.95 0.01
C MET A 29 5.18 14.56 0.95
N VAL A 30 6.12 13.73 1.40
CA VAL A 30 7.31 14.14 2.14
C VAL A 30 8.56 13.64 1.43
N LEU A 31 9.61 14.46 1.41
CA LEU A 31 10.91 14.07 0.88
C LEU A 31 11.65 13.20 1.89
N ILE A 32 11.96 11.98 1.51
CA ILE A 32 12.84 11.08 2.26
C ILE A 32 14.25 11.24 1.70
N LYS A 33 15.18 11.67 2.55
CA LYS A 33 16.60 11.72 2.17
C LYS A 33 17.16 10.31 2.13
N GLY A 34 17.76 9.95 1.03
CA GLY A 34 18.40 8.64 0.85
C GLY A 34 19.55 8.40 1.80
N ASP A 35 19.72 7.16 2.20
CA ASP A 35 20.82 6.69 3.05
C ASP A 35 20.97 5.16 2.90
N THR A 36 21.93 4.58 3.62
CA THR A 36 22.12 3.14 3.74
C THR A 36 21.50 2.64 5.04
N PHE A 37 20.76 1.52 4.97
CA PHE A 37 20.12 0.90 6.12
C PHE A 37 20.21 -0.62 6.08
N LEU A 38 19.93 -1.25 7.20
CA LEU A 38 19.80 -2.70 7.32
C LEU A 38 18.34 -3.09 7.06
N MET A 39 18.10 -3.78 5.95
CA MET A 39 16.80 -4.30 5.54
C MET A 39 16.60 -5.74 6.04
N GLY A 40 15.38 -6.06 6.40
CA GLY A 40 15.01 -7.38 6.91
C GLY A 40 15.14 -7.53 8.43
N SER A 41 15.08 -8.77 8.89
CA SER A 41 15.21 -9.13 10.32
C SER A 41 15.82 -10.52 10.49
N ASN A 42 16.66 -10.67 11.53
CA ASN A 42 17.12 -11.95 12.04
C ASN A 42 16.44 -12.26 13.39
N ASP A 43 15.37 -11.56 13.73
CA ASP A 43 14.59 -11.78 14.95
C ASP A 43 13.89 -13.14 14.90
N SER A 44 13.78 -13.81 16.06
CA SER A 44 13.04 -15.07 16.20
C SER A 44 11.55 -15.00 15.89
N GLU A 45 10.97 -13.79 15.88
CA GLU A 45 9.60 -13.54 15.42
C GLU A 45 9.50 -13.34 13.89
N GLY A 46 10.64 -13.23 13.18
CA GLY A 46 10.70 -13.06 11.73
C GLY A 46 10.34 -14.32 10.96
N HIS A 47 9.77 -14.14 9.78
CA HIS A 47 9.59 -15.24 8.82
C HIS A 47 10.90 -15.51 8.08
N PRO A 48 11.12 -16.73 7.57
CA PRO A 48 12.37 -17.07 6.88
C PRO A 48 12.72 -16.16 5.71
N ASP A 49 11.71 -15.61 5.01
CA ASP A 49 11.88 -14.70 3.88
C ASP A 49 12.21 -13.25 4.26
N GLU A 50 12.17 -12.93 5.56
CA GLU A 50 12.66 -11.63 6.09
C GLU A 50 14.18 -11.65 6.30
N SER A 51 14.84 -12.79 6.15
CA SER A 51 16.25 -13.04 6.46
C SER A 51 17.01 -13.47 5.18
N PRO A 52 18.33 -13.22 5.12
CA PRO A 52 19.17 -12.54 6.09
C PRO A 52 19.00 -11.01 6.07
N VAL A 53 19.34 -10.36 7.18
CA VAL A 53 19.55 -8.91 7.20
C VAL A 53 20.69 -8.56 6.26
N HIS A 54 20.48 -7.54 5.44
CA HIS A 54 21.46 -7.09 4.44
C HIS A 54 21.46 -5.56 4.32
N GLU A 55 22.56 -5.00 3.83
CA GLU A 55 22.68 -3.57 3.61
C GLU A 55 22.05 -3.16 2.29
N VAL A 56 21.21 -2.11 2.36
CA VAL A 56 20.56 -1.50 1.20
C VAL A 56 20.82 -0.01 1.21
N LYS A 57 21.22 0.55 0.08
CA LYS A 57 21.32 1.98 -0.16
C LYS A 57 20.12 2.44 -0.98
N ILE A 58 19.46 3.48 -0.50
CA ILE A 58 18.30 4.10 -1.14
C ILE A 58 18.62 5.53 -1.51
N ASN A 59 18.30 5.93 -2.74
CA ASN A 59 18.32 7.32 -3.17
C ASN A 59 17.19 8.12 -2.50
N SER A 60 17.31 9.44 -2.51
CA SER A 60 16.22 10.30 -2.04
C SER A 60 15.00 10.21 -2.97
N PHE A 61 13.81 10.20 -2.39
CA PHE A 61 12.54 10.12 -3.12
C PHE A 61 11.42 10.82 -2.32
N TRP A 62 10.35 11.19 -3.01
CA TRP A 62 9.11 11.66 -2.39
C TRP A 62 8.16 10.49 -2.16
N ILE A 63 7.46 10.48 -1.03
CA ILE A 63 6.46 9.46 -0.68
C ILE A 63 5.21 10.12 -0.12
N ASP A 64 4.04 9.56 -0.45
CA ASP A 64 2.77 9.98 0.18
C ASP A 64 2.84 9.81 1.69
N ILE A 65 2.37 10.83 2.42
CA ILE A 65 2.39 10.81 3.90
C ILE A 65 1.38 9.82 4.49
N THR A 66 0.40 9.38 3.71
CA THR A 66 -0.62 8.37 4.06
C THR A 66 -0.82 7.40 2.91
N GLU A 67 -1.61 6.36 3.13
CA GLU A 67 -2.20 5.58 2.05
C GLU A 67 -3.10 6.47 1.17
N VAL A 68 -3.31 6.08 -0.08
CA VAL A 68 -4.27 6.73 -0.99
C VAL A 68 -5.68 6.55 -0.45
N THR A 69 -6.41 7.65 -0.29
CA THR A 69 -7.76 7.64 0.28
C THR A 69 -8.85 7.37 -0.76
N ASN A 70 -10.04 7.01 -0.29
CA ASN A 70 -11.23 6.84 -1.15
C ASN A 70 -11.53 8.10 -1.96
N LEU A 71 -11.38 9.30 -1.36
CA LEU A 71 -11.57 10.56 -2.07
C LEU A 71 -10.58 10.72 -3.22
N GLN A 72 -9.30 10.49 -2.96
CA GLN A 72 -8.25 10.60 -3.98
C GLN A 72 -8.41 9.58 -5.11
N PHE A 73 -8.78 8.34 -4.77
CA PHE A 73 -9.04 7.31 -5.77
C PHE A 73 -10.31 7.60 -6.58
N LYS A 74 -11.34 8.18 -5.92
CA LYS A 74 -12.53 8.65 -6.62
C LYS A 74 -12.21 9.73 -7.65
N GLU A 75 -11.34 10.70 -7.31
CA GLU A 75 -10.88 11.73 -8.26
C GLU A 75 -10.24 11.11 -9.51
N PHE A 76 -9.41 10.08 -9.33
CA PHE A 76 -8.81 9.32 -10.45
C PHE A 76 -9.87 8.67 -11.34
N VAL A 77 -10.80 7.94 -10.71
CA VAL A 77 -11.85 7.24 -11.47
C VAL A 77 -12.78 8.21 -12.17
N ASP A 78 -13.17 9.31 -11.52
CA ASP A 78 -14.03 10.33 -12.12
C ASP A 78 -13.34 11.03 -13.33
N ALA A 79 -12.02 11.24 -13.25
CA ALA A 79 -11.24 11.89 -14.31
C ALA A 79 -10.96 10.96 -15.52
N THR A 80 -10.88 9.66 -15.31
CA THR A 80 -10.39 8.71 -16.33
C THR A 80 -11.46 7.72 -16.82
N GLY A 81 -12.52 7.51 -16.04
CA GLY A 81 -13.47 6.43 -16.26
C GLY A 81 -12.90 5.04 -15.98
N TYR A 82 -11.82 4.95 -15.19
CA TYR A 82 -11.15 3.69 -14.88
C TYR A 82 -12.09 2.69 -14.21
N VAL A 83 -12.01 1.43 -14.65
CA VAL A 83 -12.76 0.29 -14.08
C VAL A 83 -11.75 -0.62 -13.39
N THR A 84 -11.93 -0.85 -12.09
CA THR A 84 -10.98 -1.66 -11.31
C THR A 84 -11.11 -3.14 -11.62
N THR A 85 -10.06 -3.91 -11.33
CA THR A 85 -10.04 -5.37 -11.50
C THR A 85 -11.23 -6.04 -10.83
N ALA A 86 -11.61 -5.60 -9.63
CA ALA A 86 -12.76 -6.13 -8.89
C ALA A 86 -14.11 -5.84 -9.56
N GLU A 87 -14.20 -4.83 -10.44
CA GLU A 87 -15.39 -4.46 -11.20
C GLU A 87 -15.48 -5.17 -12.56
N MET A 88 -14.41 -5.87 -12.99
CA MET A 88 -14.36 -6.61 -14.24
C MET A 88 -14.71 -8.08 -14.07
N LYS A 89 -15.34 -8.66 -15.09
CA LYS A 89 -15.52 -10.12 -15.14
C LYS A 89 -14.16 -10.79 -15.36
N PRO A 90 -13.75 -11.74 -14.49
CA PRO A 90 -12.50 -12.47 -14.67
C PRO A 90 -12.44 -13.24 -15.98
N ASP A 91 -11.30 -13.19 -16.68
CA ASP A 91 -11.04 -14.04 -17.86
C ASP A 91 -10.38 -15.34 -17.41
N TRP A 92 -11.07 -16.46 -17.63
CA TRP A 92 -10.52 -17.78 -17.32
C TRP A 92 -9.20 -18.08 -18.03
N ASN A 93 -8.99 -17.58 -19.27
CA ASN A 93 -7.75 -17.83 -20.00
C ASN A 93 -6.54 -17.12 -19.37
N GLU A 94 -6.77 -16.00 -18.69
CA GLU A 94 -5.74 -15.35 -17.90
C GLU A 94 -5.56 -16.05 -16.54
N LEU A 95 -6.63 -16.24 -15.78
CA LEU A 95 -6.59 -16.87 -14.46
C LEU A 95 -5.88 -18.23 -14.46
N LYS A 96 -6.13 -19.07 -15.48
CA LYS A 96 -5.55 -20.42 -15.53
C LYS A 96 -4.02 -20.43 -15.70
N LYS A 97 -3.39 -19.31 -16.08
CA LYS A 97 -1.92 -19.22 -16.23
C LYS A 97 -1.22 -19.31 -14.87
N ASP A 98 -1.88 -18.83 -13.82
CA ASP A 98 -1.36 -18.77 -12.44
C ASP A 98 -1.86 -19.92 -11.56
N LEU A 99 -2.46 -20.94 -12.19
CA LEU A 99 -3.00 -22.12 -11.51
C LEU A 99 -2.23 -23.38 -11.87
N PRO A 100 -2.27 -24.43 -11.02
CA PRO A 100 -1.67 -25.71 -11.36
C PRO A 100 -2.16 -26.25 -12.71
N PRO A 101 -1.29 -26.91 -13.49
CA PRO A 101 -1.66 -27.52 -14.76
C PRO A 101 -2.90 -28.41 -14.61
N ASN A 102 -3.81 -28.35 -15.60
CA ASN A 102 -5.06 -29.12 -15.61
C ASN A 102 -6.10 -28.71 -14.55
N THR A 103 -5.97 -27.54 -13.91
CA THR A 103 -7.04 -26.99 -13.06
C THR A 103 -8.33 -26.85 -13.89
N PRO A 104 -9.45 -27.45 -13.47
CA PRO A 104 -10.70 -27.37 -14.22
C PRO A 104 -11.27 -25.94 -14.19
N LYS A 105 -11.94 -25.54 -15.29
CA LYS A 105 -12.66 -24.27 -15.33
C LYS A 105 -13.77 -24.30 -14.27
N PRO A 106 -13.88 -23.27 -13.42
CA PRO A 106 -14.99 -23.17 -12.48
C PRO A 106 -16.32 -22.90 -13.20
N ASP A 107 -17.43 -23.03 -12.47
CA ASP A 107 -18.73 -22.64 -12.98
C ASP A 107 -18.75 -21.14 -13.38
N GLU A 108 -19.41 -20.81 -14.48
CA GLU A 108 -19.52 -19.44 -15.00
C GLU A 108 -20.10 -18.45 -13.96
N SER A 109 -20.92 -18.93 -13.04
CA SER A 109 -21.48 -18.11 -11.96
C SER A 109 -20.43 -17.63 -10.95
N LEU A 110 -19.24 -18.25 -10.91
CA LEU A 110 -18.11 -17.83 -10.09
C LEU A 110 -17.20 -16.85 -10.83
N LEU A 111 -17.27 -16.79 -12.16
CA LEU A 111 -16.53 -15.84 -12.99
C LEU A 111 -17.30 -14.54 -13.12
N VAL A 112 -17.48 -13.84 -12.02
CA VAL A 112 -18.23 -12.57 -11.92
C VAL A 112 -17.38 -11.51 -11.22
N PRO A 113 -17.61 -10.22 -11.47
CA PRO A 113 -16.97 -9.14 -10.70
C PRO A 113 -17.16 -9.37 -9.20
N ALA A 114 -16.05 -9.46 -8.48
CA ALA A 114 -16.04 -9.80 -7.06
C ALA A 114 -14.69 -9.47 -6.41
N SER A 115 -14.64 -9.51 -5.10
CA SER A 115 -13.40 -9.33 -4.33
C SER A 115 -13.46 -10.10 -3.01
N LEU A 116 -12.28 -10.24 -2.36
CA LEU A 116 -12.17 -10.93 -1.08
C LEU A 116 -12.66 -10.04 0.07
N VAL A 117 -13.66 -10.53 0.78
CA VAL A 117 -14.27 -9.89 1.95
C VAL A 117 -14.05 -10.75 3.18
N PHE A 118 -13.50 -10.13 4.24
CA PHE A 118 -13.34 -10.79 5.53
C PHE A 118 -14.68 -10.92 6.24
N LYS A 119 -14.93 -12.07 6.85
CA LYS A 119 -16.07 -12.34 7.71
C LYS A 119 -15.61 -12.99 9.01
N LYS A 120 -15.93 -12.36 10.12
CA LYS A 120 -15.70 -12.96 11.44
C LYS A 120 -16.31 -14.37 11.50
N ASN A 121 -15.60 -15.29 12.15
CA ASN A 121 -16.07 -16.65 12.31
C ASN A 121 -15.72 -17.17 13.71
N GLU A 122 -16.72 -17.26 14.57
CA GLU A 122 -16.57 -17.67 15.97
C GLU A 122 -16.22 -19.15 16.14
N ASN A 123 -16.54 -19.98 15.14
CA ASN A 123 -16.40 -21.44 15.20
C ASN A 123 -15.02 -21.94 14.76
N ILE A 124 -14.07 -21.06 14.43
CA ILE A 124 -12.74 -21.45 13.97
C ILE A 124 -11.90 -21.99 15.12
N THR A 125 -11.32 -23.15 14.90
CA THR A 125 -10.37 -23.79 15.82
C THR A 125 -8.95 -23.87 15.26
N ASN A 126 -8.80 -23.73 13.92
CA ASN A 126 -7.52 -23.83 13.23
C ASN A 126 -7.32 -22.65 12.29
N LEU A 127 -6.23 -21.93 12.48
CA LEU A 127 -5.88 -20.74 11.68
C LEU A 127 -5.14 -21.06 10.38
N ASN A 128 -4.86 -22.35 10.07
CA ASN A 128 -4.15 -22.72 8.85
C ASN A 128 -5.02 -22.72 7.59
N ASN A 129 -6.34 -22.61 7.74
CA ASN A 129 -7.28 -22.55 6.62
C ASN A 129 -7.97 -21.17 6.56
N HIS A 130 -7.39 -20.27 5.81
CA HIS A 130 -7.86 -18.88 5.67
C HIS A 130 -9.21 -18.79 4.91
N THR A 131 -9.60 -19.81 4.13
CA THR A 131 -10.91 -19.81 3.42
C THR A 131 -12.10 -19.78 4.38
N GLN A 132 -11.91 -20.08 5.65
CA GLN A 132 -12.96 -20.05 6.66
C GLN A 132 -13.41 -18.62 7.06
N TRP A 133 -12.64 -17.59 6.77
CA TRP A 133 -12.98 -16.19 7.06
C TRP A 133 -12.79 -15.25 5.86
N TRP A 134 -12.32 -15.77 4.71
CA TRP A 134 -12.30 -15.03 3.46
C TRP A 134 -13.37 -15.55 2.51
N ASN A 135 -14.22 -14.64 2.01
CA ASN A 135 -15.29 -14.95 1.07
C ASN A 135 -15.09 -14.16 -0.21
N TRP A 136 -15.23 -14.84 -1.35
CA TRP A 136 -15.29 -14.21 -2.65
C TRP A 136 -16.70 -13.65 -2.83
N VAL A 137 -16.88 -12.32 -2.69
CA VAL A 137 -18.18 -11.68 -2.64
C VAL A 137 -18.46 -10.94 -3.94
N LYS A 138 -19.52 -11.38 -4.65
CA LYS A 138 -20.00 -10.74 -5.87
C LYS A 138 -20.32 -9.27 -5.64
N GLY A 139 -19.83 -8.39 -6.53
CA GLY A 139 -20.04 -6.96 -6.47
C GLY A 139 -19.24 -6.22 -5.39
N ALA A 140 -18.40 -6.94 -4.60
CA ALA A 140 -17.47 -6.27 -3.71
C ALA A 140 -16.36 -5.60 -4.51
N ASN A 141 -16.15 -4.30 -4.27
CA ASN A 141 -15.17 -3.44 -4.91
C ASN A 141 -14.90 -2.22 -4.03
N TRP A 142 -14.07 -1.29 -4.48
CA TRP A 142 -13.70 -0.12 -3.71
C TRP A 142 -14.88 0.80 -3.33
N ARG A 143 -15.99 0.83 -4.12
CA ARG A 143 -17.23 1.59 -3.80
C ARG A 143 -18.18 0.83 -2.88
N HIS A 144 -18.14 -0.50 -2.98
CA HIS A 144 -19.04 -1.43 -2.29
C HIS A 144 -18.24 -2.48 -1.52
N PRO A 145 -17.53 -2.10 -0.42
CA PRO A 145 -16.53 -2.96 0.22
C PRO A 145 -17.06 -4.26 0.83
N GLY A 146 -18.34 -4.36 1.10
CA GLY A 146 -19.01 -5.61 1.53
C GLY A 146 -19.87 -6.26 0.44
N GLY A 147 -19.79 -5.78 -0.81
CA GLY A 147 -20.68 -6.16 -1.90
C GLY A 147 -21.93 -5.30 -1.99
N GLU A 148 -22.94 -5.80 -2.71
CA GLU A 148 -24.19 -5.09 -2.96
C GLU A 148 -24.83 -4.58 -1.67
N GLY A 149 -25.33 -3.35 -1.70
CA GLY A 149 -25.97 -2.69 -0.54
C GLY A 149 -25.00 -2.02 0.44
N THR A 150 -23.69 -2.17 0.26
CA THR A 150 -22.66 -1.44 1.03
C THR A 150 -22.16 -0.22 0.28
N SER A 151 -21.57 0.76 0.99
CA SER A 151 -20.99 1.95 0.37
C SER A 151 -19.84 2.52 1.18
N ILE A 152 -19.06 3.39 0.53
CA ILE A 152 -17.99 4.20 1.16
C ILE A 152 -18.49 5.59 1.61
N ASN A 153 -19.80 5.85 1.64
CA ASN A 153 -20.35 7.12 2.10
C ASN A 153 -19.84 7.47 3.51
N GLY A 154 -19.29 8.67 3.66
CA GLY A 154 -18.68 9.12 4.92
C GLY A 154 -17.29 8.53 5.21
N LYS A 155 -16.68 7.83 4.25
CA LYS A 155 -15.34 7.23 4.36
C LYS A 155 -14.32 7.86 3.40
N ASP A 156 -14.49 9.13 3.06
CA ASP A 156 -13.63 9.84 2.11
C ASP A 156 -12.14 9.79 2.51
N ASN A 157 -11.87 9.91 3.81
CA ASN A 157 -10.53 9.88 4.39
C ASN A 157 -10.04 8.49 4.82
N HIS A 158 -10.76 7.42 4.54
CA HIS A 158 -10.27 6.06 4.73
C HIS A 158 -9.40 5.64 3.54
N PRO A 159 -8.42 4.73 3.73
CA PRO A 159 -7.68 4.19 2.61
C PRO A 159 -8.61 3.49 1.63
N VAL A 160 -8.33 3.63 0.34
CA VAL A 160 -9.00 2.82 -0.68
C VAL A 160 -8.59 1.36 -0.51
N ILE A 161 -9.56 0.47 -0.64
CA ILE A 161 -9.40 -0.99 -0.52
C ILE A 161 -10.04 -1.69 -1.72
N HIS A 162 -9.86 -3.01 -1.83
CA HIS A 162 -10.30 -3.81 -2.98
C HIS A 162 -9.64 -3.38 -4.31
N VAL A 163 -8.47 -2.80 -4.22
CA VAL A 163 -7.64 -2.42 -5.37
C VAL A 163 -6.56 -3.48 -5.60
N SER A 164 -6.42 -3.90 -6.84
CA SER A 164 -5.35 -4.78 -7.30
C SER A 164 -4.04 -4.00 -7.46
N TRP A 165 -2.93 -4.72 -7.69
CA TRP A 165 -1.67 -4.08 -8.03
C TRP A 165 -1.77 -3.26 -9.33
N PHE A 166 -2.52 -3.76 -10.32
CA PHE A 166 -2.76 -3.04 -11.57
C PHE A 166 -3.55 -1.75 -11.36
N ASP A 167 -4.55 -1.76 -10.48
CA ASP A 167 -5.33 -0.57 -10.14
C ASP A 167 -4.46 0.49 -9.46
N ALA A 168 -3.57 0.04 -8.55
CA ALA A 168 -2.62 0.91 -7.85
C ALA A 168 -1.59 1.53 -8.81
N MET A 169 -1.09 0.74 -9.78
CA MET A 169 -0.17 1.22 -10.82
C MET A 169 -0.86 2.25 -11.73
N ALA A 170 -2.09 1.99 -12.16
CA ALA A 170 -2.85 2.91 -13.01
C ALA A 170 -3.10 4.26 -12.32
N TYR A 171 -3.44 4.24 -11.03
CA TYR A 171 -3.55 5.46 -10.22
C TYR A 171 -2.21 6.20 -10.14
N ALA A 172 -1.13 5.48 -9.83
CA ALA A 172 0.19 6.08 -9.68
C ALA A 172 0.66 6.73 -10.99
N GLU A 173 0.47 6.06 -12.13
CA GLU A 173 0.79 6.59 -13.46
C GLU A 173 -0.03 7.86 -13.79
N TRP A 174 -1.33 7.84 -13.50
CA TRP A 174 -2.18 9.04 -13.69
C TRP A 174 -1.69 10.25 -12.90
N LYS A 175 -1.14 10.02 -11.67
CA LYS A 175 -0.54 11.07 -10.85
C LYS A 175 0.89 11.47 -11.30
N GLY A 176 1.48 10.82 -12.31
CA GLY A 176 2.89 11.00 -12.67
C GLY A 176 3.83 10.51 -11.55
N ARG A 177 3.49 9.39 -10.92
CA ARG A 177 4.15 8.75 -9.78
C ARG A 177 4.32 7.25 -10.05
N ARG A 178 4.83 6.50 -9.09
CA ARG A 178 4.95 5.04 -9.12
C ARG A 178 4.66 4.43 -7.74
N LEU A 179 4.54 3.13 -7.68
CA LEU A 179 4.56 2.42 -6.40
C LEU A 179 5.98 2.45 -5.81
N PRO A 180 6.11 2.42 -4.46
CA PRO A 180 7.41 2.26 -3.82
C PRO A 180 7.99 0.88 -4.14
N THR A 181 9.32 0.78 -4.22
CA THR A 181 9.97 -0.51 -4.10
C THR A 181 9.81 -1.03 -2.66
N GLU A 182 9.92 -2.34 -2.46
CA GLU A 182 9.88 -2.93 -1.12
C GLU A 182 10.94 -2.30 -0.20
N ALA A 183 12.12 -2.03 -0.73
CA ALA A 183 13.23 -1.42 0.01
C ALA A 183 12.96 0.04 0.37
N GLU A 184 12.38 0.84 -0.54
CA GLU A 184 11.95 2.22 -0.24
C GLU A 184 10.87 2.24 0.82
N TRP A 185 9.91 1.32 0.73
CA TRP A 185 8.83 1.21 1.71
C TRP A 185 9.37 0.90 3.11
N GLU A 186 10.26 -0.11 3.26
CA GLU A 186 10.84 -0.47 4.55
C GLU A 186 11.73 0.64 5.11
N PHE A 187 12.57 1.28 4.26
CA PHE A 187 13.38 2.43 4.64
C PHE A 187 12.52 3.57 5.21
N ALA A 188 11.44 3.91 4.50
CA ALA A 188 10.49 4.93 4.92
C ALA A 188 9.77 4.54 6.22
N SER A 189 9.33 3.28 6.35
CA SER A 189 8.65 2.78 7.54
C SER A 189 9.53 2.83 8.78
N ARG A 190 10.84 2.55 8.67
CA ARG A 190 11.77 2.63 9.79
C ARG A 190 11.94 4.04 10.35
N GLY A 191 11.60 5.08 9.61
CA GLY A 191 11.62 6.47 10.10
C GLY A 191 12.99 6.94 10.59
N GLY A 192 14.10 6.44 10.01
CA GLY A 192 15.48 6.73 10.41
C GLY A 192 15.94 6.05 11.71
N LEU A 193 15.09 5.24 12.34
CA LEU A 193 15.46 4.45 13.51
C LEU A 193 16.22 3.18 13.12
N LYS A 194 17.21 2.81 13.92
CA LYS A 194 17.98 1.58 13.75
C LYS A 194 17.40 0.47 14.62
N ASN A 195 17.29 -0.74 14.08
CA ASN A 195 16.83 -1.94 14.78
C ASN A 195 15.45 -1.80 15.47
N ASN A 196 14.58 -0.95 14.92
CA ASN A 196 13.22 -0.80 15.40
C ASN A 196 12.30 -1.86 14.78
N LYS A 197 11.45 -2.44 15.64
CA LYS A 197 10.49 -3.47 15.24
C LYS A 197 9.30 -2.87 14.50
N TYR A 198 8.86 -1.69 14.94
CA TYR A 198 7.68 -0.99 14.42
C TYR A 198 8.05 0.39 13.86
N SER A 199 7.18 0.99 13.09
CA SER A 199 7.39 2.32 12.52
C SER A 199 7.57 3.42 13.57
N TRP A 200 7.06 3.23 14.79
CA TRP A 200 7.21 4.14 15.94
C TRP A 200 8.35 3.76 16.90
N GLY A 201 9.07 2.68 16.66
CA GLY A 201 10.12 2.17 17.56
C GLY A 201 9.83 0.77 18.09
N ASN A 202 9.99 0.56 19.43
CA ASN A 202 9.88 -0.76 20.05
C ASN A 202 8.81 -0.86 21.15
N ASP A 203 7.97 0.17 21.34
CA ASP A 203 6.85 0.13 22.30
C ASP A 203 5.84 -0.94 21.84
N PRO A 204 5.54 -1.98 22.66
CA PRO A 204 4.66 -3.07 22.28
C PRO A 204 3.16 -2.73 22.32
N ASN A 205 2.79 -1.51 22.71
CA ASN A 205 1.39 -1.07 22.78
C ASN A 205 0.86 -0.69 21.38
N LEU A 206 0.43 -1.69 20.59
CA LEU A 206 0.00 -1.52 19.21
C LEU A 206 -1.18 -0.55 19.08
N SER A 207 -2.21 -0.69 19.92
CA SER A 207 -3.45 0.09 19.83
C SER A 207 -3.26 1.61 20.03
N LYS A 208 -2.10 2.02 20.56
CA LYS A 208 -1.72 3.44 20.66
C LYS A 208 -1.19 4.01 19.34
N TYR A 209 -0.66 3.17 18.46
CA TYR A 209 0.13 3.59 17.30
C TYR A 209 -0.38 3.08 15.97
N ALA A 210 -1.28 2.09 15.96
CA ALA A 210 -1.71 1.42 14.74
C ALA A 210 -3.12 0.84 14.86
N ASN A 211 -3.84 0.82 13.76
CA ASN A 211 -5.10 0.10 13.61
C ASN A 211 -4.79 -1.38 13.34
N THR A 212 -5.03 -2.23 14.33
CA THR A 212 -4.76 -3.67 14.28
C THR A 212 -5.87 -4.46 14.97
N TRP A 213 -5.87 -5.78 14.80
CA TRP A 213 -6.86 -6.62 15.46
C TRP A 213 -6.55 -6.83 16.94
N ASP A 214 -7.40 -6.32 17.80
CA ASP A 214 -7.33 -6.53 19.23
C ASP A 214 -8.23 -7.69 19.66
N GLY A 215 -7.66 -8.69 20.32
CA GLY A 215 -8.40 -9.86 20.81
C GLY A 215 -8.11 -11.13 20.03
N THR A 216 -9.08 -12.05 19.97
CA THR A 216 -8.88 -13.38 19.37
C THR A 216 -9.27 -13.38 17.90
N PHE A 217 -8.26 -13.41 17.00
CA PHE A 217 -8.50 -13.52 15.56
C PHE A 217 -8.96 -14.92 15.17
N PRO A 218 -9.89 -15.07 14.23
CA PRO A 218 -10.74 -14.08 13.56
C PRO A 218 -12.14 -13.98 14.21
N LYS A 219 -12.24 -14.29 15.51
CA LYS A 219 -13.50 -14.45 16.24
C LYS A 219 -14.02 -13.13 16.77
N ASN A 220 -13.22 -12.47 17.57
CA ASN A 220 -13.63 -11.29 18.31
C ASN A 220 -12.56 -10.21 18.28
N ASN A 221 -12.88 -9.06 17.68
CA ASN A 221 -12.11 -7.84 17.81
C ASN A 221 -12.74 -6.98 18.91
N ILE A 222 -11.99 -6.73 20.00
CA ILE A 222 -12.44 -5.90 21.12
C ILE A 222 -12.19 -4.41 20.89
N LYS A 223 -11.54 -4.04 19.78
CA LYS A 223 -11.42 -2.65 19.27
C LYS A 223 -10.81 -1.67 20.30
N ILE A 224 -9.74 -2.03 20.95
CA ILE A 224 -9.03 -1.13 21.88
C ILE A 224 -8.50 0.10 21.13
N ASP A 225 -8.13 -0.08 19.87
CA ASP A 225 -7.69 0.95 18.94
C ASP A 225 -8.84 1.87 18.44
N GLY A 226 -10.11 1.53 18.71
CA GLY A 226 -11.30 2.29 18.36
C GLY A 226 -11.97 1.88 17.06
N PHE A 227 -11.40 0.95 16.28
CA PHE A 227 -11.89 0.62 14.94
C PHE A 227 -12.20 -0.87 14.77
N GLU A 228 -13.18 -1.18 13.94
CA GLU A 228 -13.54 -2.54 13.56
C GLU A 228 -13.00 -2.94 12.19
N SER A 229 -12.75 -1.95 11.34
CA SER A 229 -12.23 -2.07 9.98
C SER A 229 -11.17 -0.99 9.77
N THR A 230 -10.98 -0.51 8.54
CA THR A 230 -10.07 0.61 8.30
C THR A 230 -10.40 1.82 9.17
N SER A 231 -9.38 2.54 9.61
CA SER A 231 -9.50 3.87 10.22
C SER A 231 -9.33 4.97 9.16
N PRO A 232 -9.82 6.19 9.40
CA PRO A 232 -9.37 7.34 8.63
C PRO A 232 -7.84 7.46 8.69
N VAL A 233 -7.21 7.81 7.58
CA VAL A 233 -5.76 8.04 7.59
C VAL A 233 -5.38 9.12 8.61
N LYS A 234 -4.18 9.02 9.19
CA LYS A 234 -3.70 9.92 10.27
C LYS A 234 -4.47 9.80 11.60
N SER A 235 -5.13 8.68 11.84
CA SER A 235 -5.76 8.43 13.14
C SER A 235 -4.73 8.20 14.26
N TYR A 236 -3.48 7.89 13.92
CA TYR A 236 -2.38 7.61 14.85
C TYR A 236 -1.19 8.55 14.61
N PRO A 237 -0.24 8.64 15.57
CA PRO A 237 0.95 9.45 15.40
C PRO A 237 1.82 8.98 14.21
N PRO A 238 2.46 9.90 13.50
CA PRO A 238 3.38 9.55 12.42
C PRO A 238 4.70 9.00 12.96
N ASN A 239 5.48 8.33 12.10
CA ASN A 239 6.88 8.03 12.38
C ASN A 239 7.76 9.31 12.28
N ASN A 240 9.08 9.18 12.54
CA ASN A 240 9.97 10.35 12.55
C ASN A 240 10.18 11.01 11.17
N TYR A 241 9.76 10.36 10.09
CA TYR A 241 9.75 10.97 8.76
C TYR A 241 8.43 11.68 8.45
N GLY A 242 7.46 11.70 9.38
CA GLY A 242 6.14 12.30 9.19
C GLY A 242 5.17 11.41 8.42
N LEU A 243 5.47 10.11 8.30
CA LEU A 243 4.62 9.13 7.62
C LEU A 243 3.64 8.48 8.60
N TYR A 244 2.38 8.46 8.22
CA TYR A 244 1.29 7.87 8.98
C TYR A 244 0.98 6.47 8.48
N ASP A 245 0.41 5.66 9.35
CA ASP A 245 -0.21 4.36 9.05
C ASP A 245 0.75 3.34 8.35
N MET A 246 2.08 3.51 8.57
CA MET A 246 3.10 2.57 8.08
C MET A 246 3.03 1.19 8.75
N SER A 247 2.14 1.03 9.72
CA SER A 247 1.90 -0.21 10.44
C SER A 247 0.40 -0.34 10.70
N GLY A 248 -0.23 -1.42 10.28
CA GLY A 248 -1.68 -1.64 10.42
C GLY A 248 -2.49 -0.96 9.33
N ASN A 249 -3.76 -0.69 9.58
CA ASN A 249 -4.78 -0.15 8.69
C ASN A 249 -4.96 -0.99 7.42
N VAL A 250 -4.16 -0.83 6.38
CA VAL A 250 -4.21 -1.69 5.19
C VAL A 250 -2.82 -2.15 4.74
N TRP A 251 -2.71 -3.35 4.18
CA TRP A 251 -1.55 -3.76 3.43
C TRP A 251 -1.33 -2.84 2.25
N GLU A 252 -0.08 -2.53 1.94
CA GLU A 252 0.29 -1.60 0.87
C GLU A 252 1.08 -2.31 -0.22
N TRP A 253 0.62 -2.18 -1.47
CA TRP A 253 1.31 -2.69 -2.64
C TRP A 253 2.67 -2.03 -2.84
N CYS A 254 3.69 -2.86 -3.08
CA CYS A 254 4.99 -2.44 -3.61
C CYS A 254 5.12 -2.81 -5.10
N SER A 255 6.08 -2.20 -5.80
CA SER A 255 6.33 -2.49 -7.22
C SER A 255 6.92 -3.88 -7.46
N ASP A 256 7.60 -4.43 -6.45
CA ASP A 256 8.44 -5.60 -6.55
C ASP A 256 7.66 -6.90 -6.73
N LEU A 257 8.19 -7.77 -7.57
CA LEU A 257 7.84 -9.19 -7.53
C LEU A 257 8.24 -9.78 -6.17
N TYR A 258 7.43 -10.68 -5.65
CA TYR A 258 7.79 -11.42 -4.46
C TYR A 258 8.63 -12.65 -4.82
N ASN A 259 9.76 -12.82 -4.13
CA ASN A 259 10.54 -14.05 -4.18
C ASN A 259 11.02 -14.40 -2.77
N PHE A 260 10.67 -15.61 -2.31
CA PHE A 260 11.00 -16.11 -0.99
C PHE A 260 12.50 -16.05 -0.68
N ASN A 261 13.36 -16.29 -1.68
CA ASN A 261 14.82 -16.36 -1.53
C ASN A 261 15.53 -15.02 -1.82
N TYR A 262 14.80 -13.95 -2.15
CA TYR A 262 15.40 -12.73 -2.68
C TYR A 262 16.45 -12.11 -1.75
N TYR A 263 16.17 -12.01 -0.46
CA TYR A 263 17.11 -11.39 0.50
C TYR A 263 18.43 -12.14 0.60
N SER A 264 18.43 -13.47 0.44
CA SER A 264 19.66 -14.25 0.42
C SER A 264 20.57 -13.93 -0.79
N THR A 265 20.01 -13.43 -1.89
CA THR A 265 20.77 -13.01 -3.08
C THR A 265 21.44 -11.65 -2.90
N LEU A 266 21.00 -10.84 -1.94
CA LEU A 266 21.49 -9.48 -1.67
C LEU A 266 22.52 -9.41 -0.54
N SER A 267 22.76 -10.49 0.19
CA SER A 267 23.50 -10.48 1.47
C SER A 267 25.02 -10.25 1.34
N ASN A 268 25.60 -10.31 0.14
CA ASN A 268 27.05 -10.28 -0.05
C ASN A 268 27.62 -8.90 -0.44
N THR A 269 26.76 -7.95 -0.78
CA THR A 269 27.13 -6.59 -1.20
C THR A 269 26.06 -5.61 -0.77
N ILE A 270 26.39 -4.30 -0.73
CA ILE A 270 25.38 -3.26 -0.55
C ILE A 270 24.49 -3.26 -1.81
N ALA A 271 23.20 -3.55 -1.62
CA ALA A 271 22.22 -3.47 -2.68
C ALA A 271 21.88 -2.00 -2.96
N ASP A 272 22.21 -1.49 -4.14
CA ASP A 272 21.97 -0.09 -4.52
C ASP A 272 20.62 0.05 -5.22
N ASN A 273 19.64 0.69 -4.55
CA ASN A 273 18.29 0.93 -5.04
C ASN A 273 17.63 -0.33 -5.66
N PRO A 274 17.51 -1.44 -4.92
CA PRO A 274 16.99 -2.69 -5.47
C PRO A 274 15.53 -2.51 -5.89
N LYS A 275 15.17 -3.13 -7.02
CA LYS A 275 13.83 -3.07 -7.64
C LYS A 275 13.08 -4.40 -7.56
N GLY A 276 13.51 -5.27 -6.65
CA GLY A 276 12.98 -6.63 -6.53
C GLY A 276 13.65 -7.63 -7.47
N PRO A 277 13.27 -8.90 -7.36
CA PRO A 277 13.75 -9.98 -8.22
C PRO A 277 13.11 -9.90 -9.61
N GLU A 278 13.77 -10.52 -10.61
CA GLU A 278 13.22 -10.64 -11.97
C GLU A 278 12.14 -11.73 -12.09
N ILE A 279 12.12 -12.68 -11.15
CA ILE A 279 11.22 -13.84 -11.17
C ILE A 279 10.53 -13.95 -9.81
N SER A 280 9.20 -14.05 -9.86
CA SER A 280 8.40 -14.36 -8.67
C SER A 280 8.59 -15.80 -8.24
N PHE A 281 8.69 -16.04 -6.93
CA PHE A 281 8.74 -17.37 -6.38
C PHE A 281 8.13 -17.41 -4.97
N ASP A 282 7.03 -18.16 -4.84
CA ASP A 282 6.46 -18.57 -3.55
C ASP A 282 6.47 -20.10 -3.47
N PRO A 283 7.19 -20.71 -2.51
CA PRO A 283 7.23 -22.17 -2.38
C PRO A 283 5.87 -22.81 -2.11
N ASN A 284 4.91 -22.06 -1.57
CA ASN A 284 3.56 -22.55 -1.30
C ASN A 284 2.63 -22.45 -2.53
N GLU A 285 2.90 -21.51 -3.44
CA GLU A 285 2.10 -21.26 -4.65
C GLU A 285 3.03 -21.04 -5.87
N PRO A 286 3.80 -22.07 -6.30
CA PRO A 286 4.91 -21.90 -7.24
C PRO A 286 4.48 -21.56 -8.68
N TYR A 287 3.20 -21.65 -8.99
CA TYR A 287 2.65 -21.35 -10.32
C TYR A 287 2.11 -19.91 -10.42
N SER A 288 1.96 -19.22 -9.30
CA SER A 288 1.30 -17.92 -9.22
C SER A 288 2.31 -16.79 -9.08
N GLU A 289 2.27 -15.82 -10.00
CA GLU A 289 3.03 -14.59 -9.81
C GLU A 289 2.52 -13.84 -8.59
N LYS A 290 3.44 -13.37 -7.76
CA LYS A 290 3.12 -12.60 -6.56
C LYS A 290 3.85 -11.26 -6.56
N ARG A 291 3.18 -10.25 -6.03
CA ARG A 291 3.75 -8.94 -5.70
C ARG A 291 3.85 -8.76 -4.20
N VAL A 292 4.83 -7.99 -3.79
CA VAL A 292 5.05 -7.68 -2.38
C VAL A 292 3.96 -6.73 -1.86
N VAL A 293 3.46 -7.00 -0.66
CA VAL A 293 2.69 -6.06 0.14
C VAL A 293 3.31 -5.92 1.53
N ARG A 294 3.23 -4.72 2.10
CA ARG A 294 3.90 -4.35 3.36
C ARG A 294 2.92 -3.68 4.33
N GLY A 295 3.34 -3.57 5.61
CA GLY A 295 2.69 -2.77 6.64
C GLY A 295 1.66 -3.47 7.51
N GLY A 296 1.11 -4.58 7.08
CA GLY A 296 0.02 -5.22 7.79
C GLY A 296 -1.31 -4.51 7.59
N SER A 297 -2.32 -4.93 8.33
CA SER A 297 -3.65 -4.33 8.24
C SER A 297 -4.39 -4.39 9.57
N TYR A 298 -5.59 -3.81 9.62
CA TYR A 298 -6.50 -3.89 10.76
C TYR A 298 -6.92 -5.34 11.13
N LEU A 299 -6.60 -6.31 10.28
CA LEU A 299 -6.81 -7.74 10.55
C LEU A 299 -5.58 -8.43 11.15
N CYS A 300 -4.44 -7.76 11.25
CA CYS A 300 -3.23 -8.34 11.81
C CYS A 300 -3.27 -8.35 13.33
N SER A 301 -2.98 -9.51 13.92
CA SER A 301 -2.96 -9.73 15.37
C SER A 301 -1.69 -10.46 15.79
N LYS A 302 -1.33 -10.37 17.07
CA LYS A 302 -0.18 -11.10 17.63
C LYS A 302 -0.28 -12.62 17.48
N SER A 303 -1.51 -13.16 17.39
CA SER A 303 -1.76 -14.61 17.34
C SER A 303 -1.79 -15.17 15.93
N TYR A 304 -1.87 -14.32 14.90
CA TYR A 304 -2.05 -14.79 13.53
C TYR A 304 -1.13 -14.12 12.51
N CYS A 305 -1.10 -12.81 12.48
CA CYS A 305 -0.37 -12.02 11.49
C CYS A 305 0.35 -10.88 12.19
N THR A 306 1.68 -10.85 12.15
CA THR A 306 2.49 -9.76 12.72
C THR A 306 2.94 -8.77 11.63
N GLY A 307 2.10 -8.56 10.63
CA GLY A 307 2.37 -7.74 9.44
C GLY A 307 2.77 -6.29 9.70
N TYR A 308 2.37 -5.77 10.86
CA TYR A 308 2.70 -4.43 11.33
C TYR A 308 4.17 -4.23 11.76
N ARG A 309 5.04 -5.28 11.66
CA ARG A 309 6.49 -5.14 11.85
C ARG A 309 7.14 -4.59 10.58
N ASN A 310 8.14 -3.70 10.75
CA ASN A 310 8.83 -3.07 9.61
C ASN A 310 9.42 -4.07 8.62
N SER A 311 9.97 -5.18 9.09
CA SER A 311 10.63 -6.20 8.28
C SER A 311 9.67 -7.20 7.64
N MET A 312 8.43 -7.30 8.16
CA MET A 312 7.50 -8.34 7.73
C MET A 312 7.10 -8.17 6.25
N ARG A 313 7.31 -9.22 5.51
CA ARG A 313 6.98 -9.32 4.08
C ARG A 313 5.71 -10.15 3.91
N MET A 314 4.83 -9.71 3.03
CA MET A 314 3.67 -10.46 2.59
C MET A 314 3.56 -10.37 1.07
N LYS A 315 2.72 -11.19 0.49
CA LYS A 315 2.54 -11.30 -0.96
C LYS A 315 1.08 -11.52 -1.31
N SER A 316 0.71 -11.03 -2.49
CA SER A 316 -0.59 -11.32 -3.09
C SER A 316 -0.47 -11.38 -4.61
N THR A 317 -1.44 -12.02 -5.29
CA THR A 317 -1.51 -12.00 -6.76
C THR A 317 -1.83 -10.59 -7.25
N PRO A 318 -1.21 -10.13 -8.36
CA PRO A 318 -1.34 -8.75 -8.82
C PRO A 318 -2.77 -8.37 -9.26
N ASP A 319 -3.59 -9.36 -9.58
CA ASP A 319 -4.98 -9.23 -10.04
C ASP A 319 -6.02 -9.29 -8.91
N THR A 320 -5.60 -9.52 -7.67
CA THR A 320 -6.52 -9.72 -6.55
C THR A 320 -6.54 -8.50 -5.62
N GLY A 321 -7.69 -7.82 -5.55
CA GLY A 321 -7.99 -6.88 -4.50
C GLY A 321 -8.61 -7.57 -3.28
N SER A 322 -8.45 -6.98 -2.10
CA SER A 322 -9.08 -7.45 -0.87
C SER A 322 -9.49 -6.28 0.03
N MET A 323 -10.41 -6.54 0.97
CA MET A 323 -10.93 -5.48 1.85
C MET A 323 -9.90 -4.93 2.87
N HIS A 324 -8.66 -5.39 2.84
CA HIS A 324 -7.59 -4.94 3.72
C HIS A 324 -6.29 -4.57 2.97
N THR A 325 -6.37 -4.37 1.64
CA THR A 325 -5.22 -4.03 0.80
C THR A 325 -5.48 -2.74 0.04
N GLY A 326 -4.58 -1.81 0.18
CA GLY A 326 -4.52 -0.51 -0.47
C GLY A 326 -3.09 -0.22 -0.95
N PHE A 327 -2.68 1.04 -1.00
CA PHE A 327 -1.34 1.45 -1.45
C PHE A 327 -1.05 2.91 -1.12
N ARG A 328 0.21 3.30 -1.20
CA ARG A 328 0.70 4.68 -1.31
C ARG A 328 1.62 4.82 -2.49
N THR A 329 1.88 6.06 -2.94
CA THR A 329 2.72 6.30 -4.10
C THR A 329 4.02 7.03 -3.72
N VAL A 330 5.01 6.89 -4.60
CA VAL A 330 6.28 7.60 -4.53
C VAL A 330 6.54 8.34 -5.83
N LYS A 331 7.43 9.35 -5.76
CA LYS A 331 7.93 10.06 -6.93
C LYS A 331 9.42 10.23 -6.82
N ASP A 332 10.12 10.00 -7.92
CA ASP A 332 11.55 10.28 -8.02
C ASP A 332 11.81 11.80 -7.97
N ILE A 333 13.01 12.18 -7.56
CA ILE A 333 13.42 13.59 -7.62
C ILE A 333 13.71 13.93 -9.08
N ASP A 334 13.03 14.95 -9.58
CA ASP A 334 13.32 15.53 -10.90
C ASP A 334 14.68 16.27 -10.79
N PHE A 335 15.66 15.89 -11.59
CA PHE A 335 16.98 16.53 -11.72
C PHE A 335 17.00 17.54 -12.86
#